data_e5a3b5ea186f6dc4f2c171521b30d3ae
#
_entry.id   e5a3b5ea186f6dc4f2c171521b30d3ae
#
_cell.length_a   1.000
_cell.length_b   1.000
_cell.length_c   1.000
_cell.angle_alpha   90.00
_cell.angle_beta   90.00
_cell.angle_gamma   90.00
#
_symmetry.space_group_name_H-M   'P 1'
#
loop_
_entity.id
_entity.type
_entity.pdbx_description
1 polymer ?
#
loop_
_entity_poly.entity_id
_entity_poly.type
_entity_poly.pdbx_seq_one_letter_code
_entity_poly.pdbx_strand_id
1 'polypeptide(L)'
;TTLFRSIHIPEGLSDSALQMMLKADRQTQENVAMTARAQVVIFGIGRADRMARKRGMTTLQRDALHSLGACGESLGCYCGLDGKILYGTNNIGISLREIKYHPHVIAVAGGASKAEAIVGVMRACHTGTLVTDEGAAEKIIQLL
;
A
#
# COMPACT_ATOMS: atom_id res chain seq x y z
N THR A 1 -5.93 9.88 27.96
CA THR A 1 -4.81 9.46 27.08
C THR A 1 -5.42 8.84 25.82
N THR A 2 -5.17 9.42 24.65
CA THR A 2 -5.66 8.88 23.38
C THR A 2 -4.85 7.64 23.03
N LEU A 3 -5.51 6.48 22.92
CA LEU A 3 -4.86 5.21 22.60
C LEU A 3 -4.49 5.09 21.12
N PHE A 4 -5.13 5.86 20.25
CA PHE A 4 -4.79 5.90 18.83
C PHE A 4 -4.93 7.32 18.28
N ARG A 5 -4.28 7.57 17.17
CA ARG A 5 -4.35 8.81 16.39
C ARG A 5 -4.62 8.46 14.93
N SER A 6 -5.40 9.27 14.25
CA SER A 6 -5.70 9.12 12.83
C SER A 6 -5.21 10.32 12.03
N ILE A 7 -4.89 10.06 10.78
CA ILE A 7 -4.55 11.07 9.78
C ILE A 7 -5.74 11.17 8.84
N HIS A 8 -6.43 12.31 8.87
CA HIS A 8 -7.59 12.57 8.04
C HIS A 8 -7.19 13.44 6.85
N ILE A 9 -6.79 12.80 5.77
CA ILE A 9 -6.43 13.49 4.53
C ILE A 9 -7.24 12.88 3.40
N PRO A 10 -7.95 13.71 2.61
CA PRO A 10 -8.67 13.22 1.45
C PRO A 10 -7.73 12.57 0.43
N GLU A 11 -8.16 11.46 -0.17
CA GLU A 11 -7.43 10.85 -1.29
C GLU A 11 -7.55 11.74 -2.55
N GLY A 12 -6.54 11.68 -3.42
CA GLY A 12 -6.58 12.35 -4.73
C GLY A 12 -6.21 13.83 -4.71
N LEU A 13 -5.65 14.34 -3.62
CA LEU A 13 -5.12 15.69 -3.58
C LEU A 13 -3.88 15.84 -4.48
N SER A 14 -3.73 17.02 -5.09
CA SER A 14 -2.47 17.39 -5.75
C SER A 14 -1.35 17.54 -4.73
N ASP A 15 -0.09 17.43 -5.16
CA ASP A 15 1.08 17.61 -4.30
C ASP A 15 1.04 18.96 -3.57
N SER A 16 0.65 20.03 -4.27
CA SER A 16 0.55 21.37 -3.68
C SER A 16 -0.53 21.45 -2.61
N ALA A 17 -1.72 20.87 -2.84
CA ALA A 17 -2.80 20.85 -1.88
C ALA A 17 -2.41 20.02 -0.63
N LEU A 18 -1.74 18.89 -0.83
CA LEU A 18 -1.22 18.04 0.22
C LEU A 18 -0.22 18.77 1.10
N GLN A 19 0.75 19.46 0.49
CA GLN A 19 1.74 20.28 1.20
C GLN A 19 1.11 21.45 1.96
N MET A 20 0.08 22.07 1.40
CA MET A 20 -0.67 23.13 2.09
C MET A 20 -1.38 22.59 3.34
N MET A 21 -2.06 21.44 3.23
CA MET A 21 -2.72 20.83 4.39
C MET A 21 -1.72 20.43 5.48
N LEU A 22 -0.59 19.83 5.10
CA LEU A 22 0.47 19.48 6.05
C LEU A 22 1.03 20.69 6.78
N LYS A 23 1.18 21.84 6.08
CA LYS A 23 1.67 23.07 6.71
C LYS A 23 0.63 23.75 7.59
N ALA A 24 -0.66 23.58 7.28
CA ALA A 24 -1.75 24.25 7.98
C ALA A 24 -2.11 23.61 9.33
N ASP A 25 -1.88 22.31 9.49
CA ASP A 25 -2.29 21.58 10.68
C ASP A 25 -1.12 20.87 11.39
N ARG A 26 -0.74 21.45 12.54
CA ARG A 26 0.34 20.91 13.38
C ARG A 26 0.07 19.49 13.87
N GLN A 27 -1.19 19.16 14.20
CA GLN A 27 -1.54 17.82 14.68
C GLN A 27 -1.31 16.77 13.60
N THR A 28 -1.68 17.09 12.36
CA THR A 28 -1.40 16.22 11.19
C THR A 28 0.11 16.04 10.99
N GLN A 29 0.90 17.11 11.09
CA GLN A 29 2.37 17.02 11.00
C GLN A 29 2.95 16.07 12.06
N GLU A 30 2.52 16.20 13.31
CA GLU A 30 2.96 15.36 14.41
C GLU A 30 2.57 13.89 14.19
N ASN A 31 1.33 13.63 13.73
CA ASN A 31 0.87 12.28 13.43
C ASN A 31 1.66 11.63 12.28
N VAL A 32 1.94 12.39 11.21
CA VAL A 32 2.79 11.92 10.10
C VAL A 32 4.21 11.63 10.58
N ALA A 33 4.81 12.51 11.38
CA ALA A 33 6.14 12.28 11.94
C ALA A 33 6.21 11.04 12.84
N MET A 34 5.11 10.71 13.53
CA MET A 34 5.02 9.48 14.33
C MET A 34 5.05 8.21 13.47
N THR A 35 4.45 8.22 12.26
CA THR A 35 4.45 7.05 11.39
C THR A 35 5.85 6.62 10.99
N ALA A 36 6.75 7.57 10.75
CA ALA A 36 8.15 7.29 10.40
C ALA A 36 8.92 6.58 11.53
N ARG A 37 8.46 6.70 12.78
CA ARG A 37 9.06 6.07 13.97
C ARG A 37 8.31 4.84 14.44
N ALA A 38 7.31 4.38 13.68
CA ALA A 38 6.55 3.19 14.03
C ALA A 38 7.46 1.95 14.11
N GLN A 39 7.40 1.24 15.22
CA GLN A 39 8.16 0.00 15.40
C GLN A 39 7.47 -1.18 14.71
N VAL A 40 6.15 -1.15 14.62
CA VAL A 40 5.34 -2.17 13.97
C VAL A 40 4.46 -1.50 12.93
N VAL A 41 4.48 -1.98 11.71
CA VAL A 41 3.59 -1.54 10.63
C VAL A 41 2.71 -2.71 10.21
N ILE A 42 1.40 -2.53 10.31
CA ILE A 42 0.41 -3.51 9.86
C ILE A 42 -0.35 -2.91 8.70
N PHE A 43 -0.43 -3.62 7.58
CA PHE A 43 -1.11 -3.12 6.38
C PHE A 43 -1.82 -4.23 5.60
N GLY A 44 -2.78 -3.83 4.76
CA GLY A 44 -3.49 -4.72 3.88
C GLY A 44 -2.95 -4.72 2.46
N ILE A 45 -3.27 -5.79 1.71
CA ILE A 45 -2.94 -5.91 0.28
C ILE A 45 -4.22 -5.97 -0.52
N GLY A 46 -4.31 -5.14 -1.55
CA GLY A 46 -5.40 -5.11 -2.52
C GLY A 46 -4.97 -5.58 -3.91
N ARG A 47 -5.93 -6.06 -4.70
CA ARG A 47 -5.71 -6.27 -6.13
C ARG A 47 -5.63 -4.93 -6.84
N ALA A 48 -4.68 -4.78 -7.76
CA ALA A 48 -4.46 -3.54 -8.50
C ALA A 48 -5.72 -3.05 -9.23
N ASP A 49 -6.44 -3.94 -9.91
CA ASP A 49 -7.64 -3.62 -10.67
C ASP A 49 -8.79 -3.09 -9.78
N ARG A 50 -9.00 -3.71 -8.61
CA ARG A 50 -10.03 -3.29 -7.66
C ARG A 50 -9.68 -1.97 -6.98
N MET A 51 -8.42 -1.82 -6.59
CA MET A 51 -7.97 -0.60 -5.91
C MET A 51 -7.95 0.61 -6.84
N ALA A 52 -7.57 0.44 -8.10
CA ALA A 52 -7.64 1.49 -9.10
C ALA A 52 -9.08 1.99 -9.33
N ARG A 53 -10.06 1.08 -9.38
CA ARG A 53 -11.48 1.44 -9.46
C ARG A 53 -11.97 2.16 -8.20
N LYS A 54 -11.63 1.64 -7.02
CA LYS A 54 -12.02 2.24 -5.74
C LYS A 54 -11.49 3.66 -5.58
N ARG A 55 -10.31 3.95 -6.13
CA ARG A 55 -9.69 5.28 -6.12
C ARG A 55 -10.14 6.19 -7.26
N GLY A 56 -11.14 5.77 -8.05
CA GLY A 56 -11.69 6.60 -9.12
C GLY A 56 -10.75 6.84 -10.29
N MET A 57 -9.76 5.98 -10.51
CA MET A 57 -8.88 6.09 -11.67
C MET A 57 -9.67 5.99 -12.98
N THR A 58 -9.31 6.80 -13.95
CA THR A 58 -9.92 6.78 -15.28
C THR A 58 -9.68 5.45 -15.99
N THR A 59 -10.48 5.12 -17.00
CA THR A 59 -10.27 3.91 -17.81
C THR A 59 -8.87 3.88 -18.40
N LEU A 60 -8.39 4.99 -18.93
CA LEU A 60 -7.03 5.10 -19.49
C LEU A 60 -5.95 4.76 -18.45
N GLN A 61 -6.07 5.27 -17.24
CA GLN A 61 -5.12 4.97 -16.16
C GLN A 61 -5.16 3.50 -15.75
N ARG A 62 -6.34 2.89 -15.68
CA ARG A 62 -6.50 1.46 -15.37
C ARG A 62 -5.94 0.56 -16.46
N ASP A 63 -6.17 0.91 -17.72
CA ASP A 63 -5.63 0.19 -18.86
C ASP A 63 -4.10 0.27 -18.91
N ALA A 64 -3.54 1.43 -18.59
CA ALA A 64 -2.10 1.61 -18.45
C ALA A 64 -1.51 0.74 -17.34
N LEU A 65 -2.13 0.69 -16.15
CA LEU A 65 -1.69 -0.18 -15.05
C LEU A 65 -1.76 -1.67 -15.45
N HIS A 66 -2.84 -2.07 -16.11
CA HIS A 66 -2.99 -3.44 -16.61
C HIS A 66 -1.91 -3.78 -17.64
N SER A 67 -1.65 -2.90 -18.61
CA SER A 67 -0.60 -3.10 -19.64
C SER A 67 0.81 -3.18 -19.06
N LEU A 68 1.05 -2.50 -17.93
CA LEU A 68 2.30 -2.61 -17.17
C LEU A 68 2.41 -3.90 -16.34
N GLY A 69 1.34 -4.69 -16.26
CA GLY A 69 1.32 -5.92 -15.46
C GLY A 69 1.11 -5.71 -13.97
N ALA A 70 0.45 -4.60 -13.57
CA ALA A 70 0.14 -4.37 -12.17
C ALA A 70 -0.84 -5.41 -11.62
N CYS A 71 -0.45 -6.16 -10.60
CA CYS A 71 -1.28 -7.17 -9.96
C CYS A 71 -1.70 -6.79 -8.53
N GLY A 72 -0.87 -6.09 -7.80
CA GLY A 72 -1.10 -5.72 -6.40
C GLY A 72 -0.99 -4.23 -6.13
N GLU A 73 -1.66 -3.81 -5.06
CA GLU A 73 -1.55 -2.47 -4.51
C GLU A 73 -1.47 -2.53 -2.99
N SER A 74 -0.57 -1.73 -2.42
CA SER A 74 -0.52 -1.47 -1.00
C SER A 74 0.19 -0.15 -0.72
N LEU A 75 -0.21 0.53 0.35
CA LEU A 75 0.42 1.77 0.82
C LEU A 75 0.64 2.80 -0.30
N GLY A 76 -0.33 2.92 -1.21
CA GLY A 76 -0.29 3.86 -2.33
C GLY A 76 0.59 3.45 -3.51
N CYS A 77 1.17 2.24 -3.52
CA CYS A 77 2.00 1.75 -4.60
C CYS A 77 1.38 0.55 -5.32
N TYR A 78 1.39 0.60 -6.64
CA TYR A 78 1.00 -0.51 -7.51
C TYR A 78 2.24 -1.26 -7.97
N CYS A 79 2.22 -2.57 -7.89
CA CYS A 79 3.37 -3.41 -8.24
C CYS A 79 2.98 -4.57 -9.15
N GLY A 80 3.96 -5.04 -9.91
CA GLY A 80 3.90 -6.26 -10.69
C GLY A 80 4.19 -7.51 -9.86
N LEU A 81 3.99 -8.68 -10.46
CA LEU A 81 4.24 -9.96 -9.81
C LEU A 81 5.71 -10.15 -9.38
N ASP A 82 6.63 -9.53 -10.10
CA ASP A 82 8.07 -9.50 -9.80
C ASP A 82 8.45 -8.61 -8.61
N GLY A 83 7.50 -7.87 -8.05
CA GLY A 83 7.71 -6.92 -6.97
C GLY A 83 8.16 -5.54 -7.41
N LYS A 84 8.28 -5.29 -8.71
CA LYS A 84 8.61 -3.96 -9.23
C LYS A 84 7.47 -2.99 -8.98
N ILE A 85 7.76 -1.84 -8.36
CA ILE A 85 6.79 -0.76 -8.20
C ILE A 85 6.63 -0.03 -9.53
N LEU A 86 5.43 -0.10 -10.09
CA LEU A 86 5.08 0.40 -11.41
C LEU A 86 4.47 1.81 -11.36
N TYR A 87 3.72 2.10 -10.30
CA TYR A 87 3.07 3.39 -10.10
C TYR A 87 2.90 3.67 -8.61
N GLY A 88 3.08 4.91 -8.20
CA GLY A 88 2.82 5.38 -6.84
C GLY A 88 1.83 6.53 -6.84
N THR A 89 0.88 6.50 -5.92
CA THR A 89 0.01 7.65 -5.63
C THR A 89 0.68 8.55 -4.60
N ASN A 90 0.30 9.83 -4.62
CA ASN A 90 0.69 10.74 -3.54
C ASN A 90 0.01 10.30 -2.26
N ASN A 91 0.80 9.78 -1.36
CA ASN A 91 0.36 9.24 -0.09
C ASN A 91 1.10 9.95 1.05
N ILE A 92 0.37 10.23 2.14
CA ILE A 92 0.97 10.70 3.38
C ILE A 92 1.12 9.52 4.32
N GLY A 93 2.28 9.39 4.91
CA GLY A 93 2.63 8.30 5.79
C GLY A 93 3.62 7.35 5.16
N ILE A 94 3.60 6.10 5.62
CA ILE A 94 4.55 5.08 5.16
C ILE A 94 4.17 4.63 3.75
N SER A 95 5.12 4.67 2.84
CA SER A 95 4.99 4.11 1.50
C SER A 95 5.56 2.69 1.44
N LEU A 96 5.14 1.92 0.42
CA LEU A 96 5.70 0.59 0.18
C LEU A 96 7.21 0.62 -0.10
N ARG A 97 7.74 1.75 -0.61
CA ARG A 97 9.18 1.94 -0.85
C ARG A 97 9.99 2.05 0.43
N GLU A 98 9.36 2.57 1.50
CA GLU A 98 10.00 2.86 2.78
C GLU A 98 9.76 1.77 3.82
N ILE A 99 8.83 0.85 3.57
CA ILE A 99 8.41 -0.16 4.53
C ILE A 99 9.58 -1.00 5.08
N LYS A 100 10.58 -1.26 4.25
CA LYS A 100 11.79 -2.02 4.60
C LYS A 100 12.65 -1.39 5.72
N TYR A 101 12.42 -0.13 6.02
CA TYR A 101 13.15 0.58 7.10
C TYR A 101 12.48 0.43 8.47
N HIS A 102 11.30 -0.19 8.53
CA HIS A 102 10.61 -0.44 9.78
C HIS A 102 11.00 -1.79 10.37
N PRO A 103 11.20 -1.87 11.70
CA PRO A 103 11.70 -3.09 12.35
C PRO A 103 10.78 -4.30 12.19
N HIS A 104 9.47 -4.09 12.29
CA HIS A 104 8.49 -5.16 12.20
C HIS A 104 7.38 -4.78 11.21
N VAL A 105 7.24 -5.58 10.17
CA VAL A 105 6.30 -5.38 9.07
C VAL A 105 5.37 -6.58 8.98
N ILE A 106 4.06 -6.35 9.05
CA ILE A 106 3.03 -7.39 9.00
C ILE A 106 2.02 -7.03 7.91
N ALA A 107 1.98 -7.83 6.87
CA ALA A 107 0.97 -7.76 5.82
C ALA A 107 -0.18 -8.71 6.15
N VAL A 108 -1.42 -8.24 5.99
CA VAL A 108 -2.63 -9.05 6.23
C VAL A 108 -3.47 -9.05 4.96
N ALA A 109 -3.61 -10.21 4.33
CA ALA A 109 -4.43 -10.36 3.13
C ALA A 109 -4.84 -11.82 2.95
N GLY A 110 -6.08 -12.06 2.56
CA GLY A 110 -6.62 -13.40 2.31
C GLY A 110 -7.48 -13.49 1.06
N GLY A 111 -7.77 -14.72 0.68
CA GLY A 111 -8.54 -15.09 -0.51
C GLY A 111 -7.68 -15.44 -1.72
N ALA A 112 -7.94 -16.60 -2.32
CA ALA A 112 -7.19 -17.13 -3.47
C ALA A 112 -7.08 -16.14 -4.63
N SER A 113 -8.10 -15.29 -4.84
CA SER A 113 -8.10 -14.27 -5.89
C SER A 113 -7.08 -13.14 -5.68
N LYS A 114 -6.46 -13.05 -4.50
CA LYS A 114 -5.42 -12.07 -4.18
C LYS A 114 -4.00 -12.64 -4.26
N ALA A 115 -3.83 -13.91 -4.59
CA ALA A 115 -2.52 -14.57 -4.52
C ALA A 115 -1.42 -13.81 -5.30
N GLU A 116 -1.68 -13.42 -6.55
CA GLU A 116 -0.73 -12.62 -7.35
C GLU A 116 -0.41 -11.27 -6.71
N ALA A 117 -1.44 -10.58 -6.20
CA ALA A 117 -1.27 -9.31 -5.51
C ALA A 117 -0.41 -9.47 -4.25
N ILE A 118 -0.64 -10.54 -3.48
CA ILE A 118 0.14 -10.85 -2.28
C ILE A 118 1.60 -11.11 -2.64
N VAL A 119 1.86 -11.97 -3.63
CA VAL A 119 3.23 -12.27 -4.08
C VAL A 119 3.93 -11.01 -4.54
N GLY A 120 3.30 -10.20 -5.41
CA GLY A 120 3.88 -8.97 -5.92
C GLY A 120 4.23 -7.97 -4.82
N VAL A 121 3.28 -7.72 -3.89
CA VAL A 121 3.51 -6.78 -2.77
C VAL A 121 4.57 -7.29 -1.80
N MET A 122 4.55 -8.58 -1.44
CA MET A 122 5.57 -9.15 -0.53
C MET A 122 6.98 -9.13 -1.15
N ARG A 123 7.09 -9.36 -2.45
CA ARG A 123 8.36 -9.17 -3.17
C ARG A 123 8.82 -7.71 -3.17
N ALA A 124 7.90 -6.76 -3.33
CA ALA A 124 8.22 -5.33 -3.26
C ALA A 124 8.66 -4.88 -1.87
N CYS A 125 8.13 -5.50 -0.81
CA CYS A 125 8.52 -5.20 0.58
C CYS A 125 9.93 -5.67 0.92
N HIS A 126 10.42 -6.74 0.32
CA HIS A 126 11.68 -7.44 0.64
C HIS A 126 11.80 -7.94 2.09
N THR A 127 10.82 -7.74 2.94
CA THR A 127 10.82 -8.12 4.35
C THR A 127 9.38 -8.20 4.87
N GLY A 128 9.20 -8.84 6.01
CA GLY A 128 7.95 -8.84 6.74
C GLY A 128 7.33 -10.22 6.93
N THR A 129 6.25 -10.22 7.69
CA THR A 129 5.42 -11.39 7.96
C THR A 129 4.11 -11.27 7.20
N LEU A 130 3.70 -12.30 6.52
CA LEU A 130 2.39 -12.40 5.88
C LEU A 130 1.43 -13.19 6.78
N VAL A 131 0.28 -12.59 7.09
CA VAL A 131 -0.87 -13.26 7.70
C VAL A 131 -1.91 -13.46 6.61
N THR A 132 -2.21 -14.71 6.29
CA THR A 132 -3.09 -15.08 5.18
C THR A 132 -3.95 -16.29 5.51
N ASP A 133 -4.90 -16.61 4.64
CA ASP A 133 -5.71 -17.83 4.73
C ASP A 133 -5.17 -18.99 3.87
N GLU A 134 -5.71 -20.18 4.10
CA GLU A 134 -5.31 -21.41 3.41
C GLU A 134 -5.48 -21.28 1.88
N GLY A 135 -6.63 -20.76 1.41
CA GLY A 135 -6.91 -20.65 -0.02
C GLY A 135 -5.94 -19.72 -0.74
N ALA A 136 -5.53 -18.61 -0.10
CA ALA A 136 -4.50 -17.75 -0.64
C ALA A 136 -3.12 -18.43 -0.60
N ALA A 137 -2.80 -19.13 0.51
CA ALA A 137 -1.51 -19.81 0.67
C ALA A 137 -1.31 -20.90 -0.39
N GLU A 138 -2.30 -21.74 -0.62
CA GLU A 138 -2.26 -22.78 -1.67
C GLU A 138 -2.00 -22.17 -3.05
N LYS A 139 -2.69 -21.07 -3.38
CA LYS A 139 -2.50 -20.42 -4.66
C LYS A 139 -1.15 -19.72 -4.79
N ILE A 140 -0.64 -19.14 -3.71
CA ILE A 140 0.69 -18.53 -3.66
C ILE A 140 1.77 -19.58 -3.93
N ILE A 141 1.69 -20.77 -3.31
CA ILE A 141 2.66 -21.86 -3.53
C ILE A 141 2.74 -22.25 -5.01
N GLN A 142 1.62 -22.21 -5.73
CA GLN A 142 1.58 -22.49 -7.16
C GLN A 142 2.27 -21.40 -8.03
N LEU A 143 2.47 -20.21 -7.49
CA LEU A 143 3.09 -19.06 -8.18
C LEU A 143 4.59 -18.92 -7.88
N LEU A 144 5.11 -19.64 -6.90
CA LEU A 144 6.52 -19.64 -6.49
C LEU A 144 7.34 -20.69 -7.22
#